data_676cc9f6a228d95904a5f55baf6993ba
#
_entry.id   676cc9f6a228d95904a5f55baf6993ba
#
_cell.length_a   1.000
_cell.length_b   1.000
_cell.length_c   1.000
_cell.angle_alpha   90.00
_cell.angle_beta   90.00
_cell.angle_gamma   90.00
#
_symmetry.space_group_name_H-M   'P 1'
#
loop_
_entity.id
_entity.type
_entity.pdbx_description
1 polymer ?
#
loop_
_entity_poly.entity_id
_entity_poly.type
_entity_poly.pdbx_seq_one_letter_code
_entity_poly.pdbx_strand_id
1 'polypeptide(L)'
;MSMNDDIQLDASRVKVRGRGTMAATGVGGLGLIGAIVYFFLTGQVPDNLGTSGRQPAGNQTSLIETCKTGEDANKNTECWMVATAESLDAYWGGALPSAAGAAYKKPDFVLFSGSTSTACGTASSQTGPFYCPADKAVYLDVGFFKELQSRYGATNSRLAQAYIVAHEFGHSIQDQTGILAKVNHKDTGPSGSLVRSELQADCLAGVWLHNASKTVDPESGKKFLVPPTREELKTAIDAAAAVGDDHIYESAGMEANQESFTHGSSAKRTEWLMKGYEGGKFESCDTWSAPAP
;
A
#
# COMPACT_ATOMS: atom_id res chain seq x y z
N MET A 1 -1.45 17.59 -2.15
CA MET A 1 -1.52 16.94 -3.48
C MET A 1 -2.96 16.75 -3.88
N SER A 2 -3.28 17.01 -5.14
CA SER A 2 -4.63 16.82 -5.69
C SER A 2 -4.54 16.07 -7.02
N MET A 3 -5.60 15.35 -7.35
CA MET A 3 -5.84 14.91 -8.72
C MET A 3 -6.16 16.14 -9.58
N ASN A 4 -5.89 16.07 -10.87
CA ASN A 4 -6.42 17.01 -11.81
C ASN A 4 -7.95 16.81 -11.87
N ASP A 5 -8.72 17.88 -11.69
CA ASP A 5 -10.18 17.81 -11.60
C ASP A 5 -10.84 17.22 -12.86
N ASP A 6 -10.19 17.38 -14.02
CA ASP A 6 -10.71 16.98 -15.33
C ASP A 6 -10.41 15.52 -15.73
N ILE A 7 -9.70 14.72 -14.94
CA ILE A 7 -9.54 13.30 -15.23
C ILE A 7 -10.87 12.57 -15.12
N GLN A 8 -11.00 11.50 -15.89
CA GLN A 8 -12.19 10.64 -15.84
C GLN A 8 -11.86 9.38 -15.03
N LEU A 9 -12.76 8.96 -14.15
CA LEU A 9 -12.57 7.81 -13.30
C LEU A 9 -13.49 6.66 -13.71
N ASP A 10 -12.91 5.47 -13.85
CA ASP A 10 -13.64 4.21 -13.92
C ASP A 10 -13.69 3.54 -12.53
N ALA A 11 -14.71 3.85 -11.75
CA ALA A 11 -14.88 3.30 -10.42
C ALA A 11 -15.10 1.76 -10.41
N SER A 12 -15.33 1.13 -11.57
CA SER A 12 -15.39 -0.34 -11.69
C SER A 12 -14.01 -0.98 -11.49
N ARG A 13 -12.93 -0.18 -11.61
CA ARG A 13 -11.56 -0.57 -11.33
C ARG A 13 -11.35 -1.08 -9.90
N VAL A 14 -12.16 -0.61 -8.95
CA VAL A 14 -12.07 -0.93 -7.53
C VAL A 14 -13.29 -1.72 -7.10
N LYS A 15 -13.07 -2.87 -6.46
CA LYS A 15 -14.13 -3.71 -5.90
C LYS A 15 -14.44 -3.26 -4.48
N VAL A 16 -15.73 -3.18 -4.10
CA VAL A 16 -16.14 -2.82 -2.74
C VAL A 16 -16.76 -4.04 -2.05
N ARG A 17 -16.26 -4.38 -0.86
CA ARG A 17 -16.84 -5.40 0.00
C ARG A 17 -17.44 -4.74 1.23
N GLY A 18 -18.69 -5.10 1.58
CA GLY A 18 -19.40 -4.51 2.70
C GLY A 18 -18.87 -4.96 4.07
N ARG A 19 -19.42 -4.34 5.12
CA ARG A 19 -19.06 -4.61 6.51
C ARG A 19 -19.26 -6.08 6.88
N GLY A 20 -18.16 -6.79 7.12
CA GLY A 20 -18.19 -7.99 7.92
C GLY A 20 -18.39 -7.59 9.39
N THR A 21 -19.43 -8.12 10.05
CA THR A 21 -19.59 -7.91 11.49
C THR A 21 -18.58 -8.78 12.23
N MET A 22 -17.55 -8.19 12.81
CA MET A 22 -16.75 -8.85 13.82
C MET A 22 -17.49 -8.80 15.16
N ALA A 23 -17.60 -9.94 15.83
CA ALA A 23 -17.80 -9.94 17.26
C ALA A 23 -16.49 -9.43 17.88
N ALA A 24 -16.54 -8.27 18.54
CA ALA A 24 -15.39 -7.68 19.23
C ALA A 24 -15.01 -8.57 20.42
N THR A 25 -14.15 -9.55 20.20
CA THR A 25 -13.37 -10.15 21.26
C THR A 25 -12.15 -9.25 21.46
N GLY A 26 -12.14 -8.55 22.60
CA GLY A 26 -11.08 -7.62 22.95
C GLY A 26 -9.71 -8.29 22.94
N VAL A 27 -8.96 -8.08 21.87
CA VAL A 27 -7.54 -8.38 21.81
C VAL A 27 -6.80 -7.08 22.09
N GLY A 28 -6.10 -7.05 23.22
CA GLY A 28 -5.31 -5.89 23.67
C GLY A 28 -4.27 -5.45 22.64
N GLY A 29 -3.65 -4.29 22.85
CA GLY A 29 -2.79 -3.53 21.93
C GLY A 29 -1.65 -4.26 21.19
N LEU A 30 -1.44 -5.54 21.42
CA LEU A 30 -0.51 -6.41 20.67
C LEU A 30 -1.13 -6.96 19.36
N GLY A 31 -2.45 -6.78 19.14
CA GLY A 31 -3.16 -7.41 18.03
C GLY A 31 -2.72 -6.95 16.64
N LEU A 32 -2.46 -5.65 16.46
CA LEU A 32 -2.08 -5.10 15.15
C LEU A 32 -0.64 -5.50 14.78
N ILE A 33 0.29 -5.30 15.71
CA ILE A 33 1.71 -5.65 15.53
C ILE A 33 1.83 -7.15 15.33
N GLY A 34 1.14 -7.94 16.16
CA GLY A 34 1.13 -9.40 16.04
C GLY A 34 0.56 -9.90 14.72
N ALA A 35 -0.49 -9.27 14.20
CA ALA A 35 -1.11 -9.64 12.92
C ALA A 35 -0.22 -9.28 11.73
N ILE A 36 0.36 -8.09 11.72
CA ILE A 36 1.30 -7.63 10.69
C ILE A 36 2.55 -8.52 10.69
N VAL A 37 3.19 -8.71 11.85
CA VAL A 37 4.37 -9.58 11.98
C VAL A 37 4.02 -11.03 11.59
N TYR A 38 2.87 -11.56 12.00
CA TYR A 38 2.45 -12.90 11.63
C TYR A 38 2.24 -13.04 10.12
N PHE A 39 1.58 -12.07 9.48
CA PHE A 39 1.38 -12.06 8.03
C PHE A 39 2.72 -12.08 7.29
N PHE A 40 3.68 -11.25 7.71
CA PHE A 40 4.99 -11.21 7.06
C PHE A 40 5.85 -12.46 7.36
N LEU A 41 5.71 -13.07 8.53
CA LEU A 41 6.43 -14.31 8.87
C LEU A 41 5.86 -15.56 8.21
N THR A 42 4.57 -15.58 7.90
CA THR A 42 3.88 -16.79 7.42
C THR A 42 3.27 -16.64 6.03
N GLY A 43 3.15 -15.42 5.53
CA GLY A 43 2.37 -15.11 4.32
C GLY A 43 0.85 -15.30 4.51
N GLN A 44 0.39 -15.49 5.75
CA GLN A 44 -1.01 -15.74 6.10
C GLN A 44 -1.50 -14.78 7.18
N VAL A 45 -2.78 -14.42 7.12
CA VAL A 45 -3.44 -13.69 8.21
C VAL A 45 -3.88 -14.69 9.28
N PRO A 46 -3.67 -14.41 10.60
CA PRO A 46 -4.07 -15.33 11.65
C PRO A 46 -5.56 -15.67 11.61
N ASP A 47 -5.92 -16.96 11.62
CA ASP A 47 -7.31 -17.44 11.52
C ASP A 47 -8.21 -16.98 12.68
N ASN A 48 -7.65 -16.57 13.80
CA ASN A 48 -8.39 -16.11 14.97
C ASN A 48 -8.85 -14.63 14.89
N LEU A 49 -8.57 -13.93 13.78
CA LEU A 49 -8.99 -12.55 13.57
C LEU A 49 -10.41 -12.39 12.98
N GLY A 50 -11.08 -13.47 12.62
CA GLY A 50 -12.46 -13.38 12.14
C GLY A 50 -13.11 -14.73 11.84
N THR A 51 -14.41 -14.83 12.03
CA THR A 51 -15.21 -15.97 11.61
C THR A 51 -15.68 -15.80 10.17
N SER A 52 -15.58 -16.86 9.38
CA SER A 52 -16.01 -16.94 7.97
C SER A 52 -17.54 -16.76 7.85
N GLY A 53 -18.00 -15.53 7.80
CA GLY A 53 -19.37 -15.17 7.46
C GLY A 53 -19.47 -14.73 6.00
N ARG A 54 -20.57 -15.09 5.33
CA ARG A 54 -20.86 -14.61 3.97
C ARG A 54 -20.91 -13.08 4.00
N GLN A 55 -19.94 -12.41 3.38
CA GLN A 55 -19.88 -10.96 3.36
C GLN A 55 -21.04 -10.37 2.55
N PRO A 56 -21.76 -9.36 3.08
CA PRO A 56 -22.69 -8.59 2.28
C PRO A 56 -21.92 -7.93 1.12
N ALA A 57 -22.54 -7.84 -0.05
CA ALA A 57 -21.99 -7.05 -1.14
C ALA A 57 -21.81 -5.60 -0.65
N GLY A 58 -20.63 -5.04 -0.84
CA GLY A 58 -20.39 -3.62 -0.59
C GLY A 58 -21.21 -2.76 -1.56
N ASN A 59 -21.27 -1.48 -1.29
CA ASN A 59 -22.04 -0.56 -2.13
C ASN A 59 -21.27 -0.14 -3.39
N GLN A 60 -20.96 -1.12 -4.26
CA GLN A 60 -20.26 -0.90 -5.53
C GLN A 60 -21.00 0.11 -6.42
N THR A 61 -22.34 0.05 -6.45
CA THR A 61 -23.16 0.98 -7.23
C THR A 61 -22.95 2.41 -6.77
N SER A 62 -22.92 2.64 -5.44
CA SER A 62 -22.68 3.98 -4.90
C SER A 62 -21.30 4.52 -5.28
N LEU A 63 -20.27 3.68 -5.29
CA LEU A 63 -18.93 4.10 -5.71
C LEU A 63 -18.93 4.53 -7.19
N ILE A 64 -19.54 3.73 -8.07
CA ILE A 64 -19.65 4.03 -9.51
C ILE A 64 -20.44 5.31 -9.75
N GLU A 65 -21.48 5.54 -8.98
CA GLU A 65 -22.30 6.76 -9.11
C GLU A 65 -21.58 8.01 -8.62
N THR A 66 -20.72 7.90 -7.61
CA THR A 66 -20.07 9.02 -6.93
C THR A 66 -18.72 9.38 -7.54
N CYS A 67 -17.91 8.39 -7.94
CA CYS A 67 -16.53 8.60 -8.37
C CYS A 67 -16.43 8.66 -9.90
N LYS A 68 -16.55 9.85 -10.48
CA LYS A 68 -16.55 10.05 -11.93
C LYS A 68 -15.40 10.91 -12.43
N THR A 69 -14.88 11.78 -11.57
CA THR A 69 -13.90 12.80 -11.97
C THR A 69 -12.80 12.95 -10.90
N GLY A 70 -11.73 13.62 -11.28
CA GLY A 70 -10.69 14.01 -10.34
C GLY A 70 -11.18 14.94 -9.23
N GLU A 71 -12.19 15.80 -9.54
CA GLU A 71 -12.85 16.63 -8.53
C GLU A 71 -13.51 15.76 -7.44
N ASP A 72 -14.17 14.65 -7.83
CA ASP A 72 -14.75 13.69 -6.87
C ASP A 72 -13.66 13.03 -6.03
N ALA A 73 -12.52 12.66 -6.64
CA ALA A 73 -11.37 12.12 -5.93
C ALA A 73 -10.81 13.10 -4.89
N ASN A 74 -10.75 14.38 -5.21
CA ASN A 74 -10.28 15.41 -4.30
C ASN A 74 -11.20 15.60 -3.08
N LYS A 75 -12.48 15.27 -3.19
CA LYS A 75 -13.49 15.42 -2.13
C LYS A 75 -13.71 14.15 -1.31
N ASN A 76 -13.55 12.96 -1.93
CA ASN A 76 -13.91 11.67 -1.34
C ASN A 76 -12.71 10.72 -1.29
N THR A 77 -12.48 10.08 -0.14
CA THR A 77 -11.34 9.17 0.06
C THR A 77 -11.44 7.91 -0.80
N GLU A 78 -12.63 7.34 -0.97
CA GLU A 78 -12.80 6.14 -1.81
C GLU A 78 -12.55 6.47 -3.29
N CYS A 79 -13.02 7.65 -3.76
CA CYS A 79 -12.72 8.11 -5.11
C CYS A 79 -11.23 8.44 -5.29
N TRP A 80 -10.56 8.92 -4.23
CA TRP A 80 -9.12 9.10 -4.21
C TRP A 80 -8.38 7.77 -4.41
N MET A 81 -8.87 6.67 -3.80
CA MET A 81 -8.31 5.34 -4.00
C MET A 81 -8.49 4.85 -5.44
N VAL A 82 -9.66 5.11 -6.04
CA VAL A 82 -9.90 4.80 -7.47
C VAL A 82 -8.87 5.52 -8.34
N ALA A 83 -8.78 6.84 -8.23
CA ALA A 83 -7.86 7.66 -9.03
C ALA A 83 -6.38 7.27 -8.83
N THR A 84 -6.01 6.92 -7.58
CA THR A 84 -4.64 6.44 -7.27
C THR A 84 -4.35 5.13 -7.98
N ALA A 85 -5.28 4.17 -7.95
CA ALA A 85 -5.12 2.88 -8.62
C ALA A 85 -5.01 3.04 -10.15
N GLU A 86 -5.82 3.89 -10.75
CA GLU A 86 -5.75 4.17 -12.19
C GLU A 86 -4.45 4.85 -12.60
N SER A 87 -3.97 5.80 -11.80
CA SER A 87 -2.66 6.43 -12.02
C SER A 87 -1.51 5.44 -11.93
N LEU A 88 -1.56 4.49 -10.97
CA LEU A 88 -0.59 3.40 -10.82
C LEU A 88 -0.64 2.46 -12.03
N ASP A 89 -1.84 2.08 -12.47
CA ASP A 89 -2.02 1.20 -13.64
C ASP A 89 -1.52 1.87 -14.93
N ALA A 90 -1.82 3.14 -15.13
CA ALA A 90 -1.37 3.88 -16.31
C ALA A 90 0.16 3.99 -16.35
N TYR A 91 0.79 4.27 -15.21
CA TYR A 91 2.24 4.35 -15.11
C TYR A 91 2.90 2.99 -15.34
N TRP A 92 2.54 1.97 -14.54
CA TRP A 92 3.18 0.67 -14.58
C TRP A 92 2.88 -0.11 -15.86
N GLY A 93 1.72 0.13 -16.48
CA GLY A 93 1.37 -0.44 -17.78
C GLY A 93 2.36 -0.10 -18.88
N GLY A 94 2.92 1.11 -18.82
CA GLY A 94 3.98 1.55 -19.76
C GLY A 94 5.41 1.26 -19.26
N ALA A 95 5.66 1.46 -17.96
CA ALA A 95 6.99 1.40 -17.39
C ALA A 95 7.52 -0.02 -17.19
N LEU A 96 6.69 -0.96 -16.69
CA LEU A 96 7.14 -2.30 -16.34
C LEU A 96 7.64 -3.12 -17.53
N PRO A 97 6.96 -3.15 -18.70
CA PRO A 97 7.46 -3.85 -19.86
C PRO A 97 8.82 -3.34 -20.34
N SER A 98 9.02 -2.04 -20.25
CA SER A 98 10.27 -1.40 -20.68
C SER A 98 11.44 -1.63 -19.72
N ALA A 99 11.17 -1.64 -18.42
CA ALA A 99 12.20 -1.73 -17.38
C ALA A 99 12.56 -3.17 -17.02
N ALA A 100 11.58 -4.06 -16.93
CA ALA A 100 11.78 -5.43 -16.45
C ALA A 100 11.47 -6.52 -17.49
N GLY A 101 11.02 -6.14 -18.71
CA GLY A 101 10.61 -7.10 -19.74
C GLY A 101 9.36 -7.92 -19.35
N ALA A 102 8.65 -7.53 -18.29
CA ALA A 102 7.47 -8.20 -17.78
C ALA A 102 6.19 -7.47 -18.20
N ALA A 103 5.22 -8.20 -18.74
CA ALA A 103 3.92 -7.60 -19.06
C ALA A 103 3.19 -7.21 -17.76
N TYR A 104 2.80 -5.94 -17.64
CA TYR A 104 2.03 -5.49 -16.50
C TYR A 104 0.62 -6.09 -16.48
N LYS A 105 0.23 -6.65 -15.36
CA LYS A 105 -1.13 -7.10 -15.08
C LYS A 105 -1.69 -6.29 -13.92
N LYS A 106 -2.82 -5.64 -14.13
CA LYS A 106 -3.51 -4.87 -13.08
C LYS A 106 -3.84 -5.81 -11.92
N PRO A 107 -3.35 -5.57 -10.68
CA PRO A 107 -3.84 -6.31 -9.54
C PRO A 107 -5.30 -5.94 -9.28
N ASP A 108 -6.12 -6.86 -8.78
CA ASP A 108 -7.41 -6.46 -8.23
C ASP A 108 -7.19 -5.47 -7.08
N PHE A 109 -8.06 -4.47 -6.92
CA PHE A 109 -8.02 -3.58 -5.79
C PHE A 109 -9.36 -3.65 -5.06
N VAL A 110 -9.33 -4.05 -3.80
CA VAL A 110 -10.51 -4.33 -2.98
C VAL A 110 -10.55 -3.39 -1.80
N LEU A 111 -11.52 -2.48 -1.79
CA LEU A 111 -11.87 -1.70 -0.60
C LEU A 111 -12.85 -2.51 0.25
N PHE A 112 -12.57 -2.60 1.54
CA PHE A 112 -13.47 -3.28 2.47
C PHE A 112 -13.68 -2.44 3.74
N SER A 113 -14.60 -2.85 4.58
CA SER A 113 -14.84 -2.22 5.89
C SER A 113 -15.02 -3.29 6.96
N GLY A 114 -14.21 -3.21 8.01
CA GLY A 114 -14.22 -4.11 9.15
C GLY A 114 -13.44 -5.39 8.91
N SER A 115 -13.95 -6.34 8.12
CA SER A 115 -13.24 -7.58 7.80
C SER A 115 -13.56 -8.10 6.40
N THR A 116 -12.63 -8.86 5.81
CA THR A 116 -12.80 -9.53 4.52
C THR A 116 -12.03 -10.84 4.47
N SER A 117 -12.57 -11.84 3.76
CA SER A 117 -11.85 -13.10 3.48
C SER A 117 -11.04 -12.96 2.20
N THR A 118 -9.82 -13.49 2.21
CA THR A 118 -8.89 -13.50 1.08
C THR A 118 -8.25 -14.89 0.97
N ALA A 119 -7.57 -15.19 -0.14
CA ALA A 119 -6.80 -16.43 -0.25
C ALA A 119 -5.56 -16.46 0.67
N CYS A 120 -5.14 -15.30 1.20
CA CYS A 120 -4.05 -15.18 2.18
C CYS A 120 -4.57 -15.22 3.64
N GLY A 121 -5.86 -15.48 3.87
CA GLY A 121 -6.49 -15.51 5.19
C GLY A 121 -7.54 -14.41 5.37
N THR A 122 -8.04 -14.26 6.61
CA THR A 122 -9.03 -13.24 6.95
C THR A 122 -8.33 -11.92 7.31
N ALA A 123 -8.64 -10.86 6.56
CA ALA A 123 -8.16 -9.50 6.85
C ALA A 123 -9.17 -8.70 7.68
N SER A 124 -8.66 -7.74 8.44
CA SER A 124 -9.45 -6.77 9.21
C SER A 124 -8.81 -5.39 9.14
N SER A 125 -9.50 -4.37 9.68
CA SER A 125 -8.91 -3.03 9.82
C SER A 125 -7.57 -3.04 10.59
N GLN A 126 -7.36 -4.05 11.45
CA GLN A 126 -6.12 -4.23 12.22
C GLN A 126 -4.98 -4.86 11.41
N THR A 127 -5.28 -5.50 10.29
CA THR A 127 -4.26 -6.11 9.42
C THR A 127 -3.48 -5.03 8.65
N GLY A 128 -4.09 -3.86 8.47
CA GLY A 128 -3.59 -2.84 7.55
C GLY A 128 -3.87 -3.18 6.07
N PRO A 129 -3.44 -2.33 5.16
CA PRO A 129 -3.40 -2.64 3.73
C PRO A 129 -2.40 -3.76 3.44
N PHE A 130 -2.65 -4.55 2.41
CA PHE A 130 -1.69 -5.58 1.97
C PHE A 130 -1.99 -6.07 0.55
N TYR A 131 -0.95 -6.54 -0.11
CA TYR A 131 -1.05 -7.32 -1.34
C TYR A 131 -1.13 -8.81 -1.02
N CYS A 132 -2.12 -9.51 -1.57
CA CYS A 132 -2.23 -10.97 -1.48
C CYS A 132 -1.76 -11.62 -2.80
N PRO A 133 -0.60 -12.31 -2.82
CA PRO A 133 -0.10 -12.95 -4.04
C PRO A 133 -1.01 -14.05 -4.59
N ALA A 134 -1.72 -14.76 -3.72
CA ALA A 134 -2.62 -15.84 -4.12
C ALA A 134 -3.87 -15.33 -4.85
N ASP A 135 -4.37 -14.16 -4.46
CA ASP A 135 -5.51 -13.48 -5.10
C ASP A 135 -5.08 -12.54 -6.25
N LYS A 136 -3.79 -12.19 -6.32
CA LYS A 136 -3.28 -11.10 -7.16
C LYS A 136 -4.04 -9.79 -6.90
N ALA A 137 -4.27 -9.49 -5.64
CA ALA A 137 -5.13 -8.40 -5.20
C ALA A 137 -4.52 -7.58 -4.07
N VAL A 138 -4.74 -6.28 -4.11
CA VAL A 138 -4.48 -5.35 -3.01
C VAL A 138 -5.78 -5.18 -2.21
N TYR A 139 -5.69 -5.25 -0.89
CA TYR A 139 -6.79 -5.08 0.05
C TYR A 139 -6.55 -3.87 0.93
N LEU A 140 -7.57 -3.03 1.09
CA LEU A 140 -7.51 -1.83 1.91
C LEU A 140 -8.84 -1.58 2.64
N ASP A 141 -8.80 -1.46 3.97
CA ASP A 141 -9.86 -0.81 4.73
C ASP A 141 -9.55 0.70 4.83
N VAL A 142 -10.42 1.54 4.27
CA VAL A 142 -10.22 3.00 4.31
C VAL A 142 -10.23 3.56 5.74
N GLY A 143 -10.77 2.83 6.71
CA GLY A 143 -10.69 3.15 8.13
C GLY A 143 -9.26 3.10 8.69
N PHE A 144 -8.38 2.33 8.06
CA PHE A 144 -6.98 2.19 8.45
C PHE A 144 -6.23 3.54 8.53
N PHE A 145 -6.51 4.48 7.63
CA PHE A 145 -5.84 5.78 7.66
C PHE A 145 -6.09 6.59 8.95
N LYS A 146 -7.27 6.42 9.55
CA LYS A 146 -7.58 7.03 10.86
C LYS A 146 -6.83 6.31 11.99
N GLU A 147 -6.71 4.99 11.91
CA GLU A 147 -5.94 4.21 12.88
C GLU A 147 -4.45 4.55 12.79
N LEU A 148 -3.90 4.64 11.59
CA LEU A 148 -2.51 5.03 11.36
C LEU A 148 -2.20 6.40 11.97
N GLN A 149 -3.09 7.37 11.80
CA GLN A 149 -2.96 8.69 12.42
C GLN A 149 -3.05 8.63 13.94
N SER A 150 -4.04 7.92 14.49
CA SER A 150 -4.30 7.94 15.94
C SER A 150 -3.30 7.11 16.74
N ARG A 151 -2.75 6.03 16.19
CA ARG A 151 -1.83 5.13 16.88
C ARG A 151 -0.37 5.45 16.65
N TYR A 152 -0.01 5.85 15.42
CA TYR A 152 1.38 6.04 15.02
C TYR A 152 1.72 7.48 14.68
N GLY A 153 0.76 8.43 14.87
CA GLY A 153 0.99 9.85 14.65
C GLY A 153 1.22 10.22 13.17
N ALA A 154 1.01 9.29 12.24
CA ALA A 154 1.20 9.58 10.81
C ALA A 154 0.21 10.63 10.32
N THR A 155 0.65 11.46 9.39
CA THR A 155 -0.22 12.44 8.75
C THR A 155 -1.22 11.74 7.82
N ASN A 156 -2.52 11.94 8.06
CA ASN A 156 -3.58 11.43 7.19
C ASN A 156 -3.82 12.37 5.99
N SER A 157 -2.77 12.61 5.19
CA SER A 157 -2.87 13.41 3.98
C SER A 157 -3.18 12.55 2.76
N ARG A 158 -3.66 13.19 1.68
CA ARG A 158 -3.90 12.51 0.40
C ARG A 158 -2.64 11.83 -0.15
N LEU A 159 -1.47 12.48 0.00
CA LEU A 159 -0.23 11.91 -0.49
C LEU A 159 0.25 10.73 0.36
N ALA A 160 0.09 10.81 1.69
CA ALA A 160 0.37 9.68 2.59
C ALA A 160 -0.51 8.46 2.26
N GLN A 161 -1.80 8.69 2.01
CA GLN A 161 -2.73 7.65 1.57
C GLN A 161 -2.32 7.03 0.23
N ALA A 162 -1.96 7.86 -0.75
CA ALA A 162 -1.51 7.39 -2.07
C ALA A 162 -0.19 6.61 -2.00
N TYR A 163 0.76 7.05 -1.15
CA TYR A 163 2.00 6.32 -0.91
C TYR A 163 1.73 4.89 -0.40
N ILE A 164 0.84 4.72 0.58
CA ILE A 164 0.51 3.40 1.13
C ILE A 164 -0.07 2.49 0.04
N VAL A 165 -1.00 2.98 -0.77
CA VAL A 165 -1.53 2.20 -1.90
C VAL A 165 -0.43 1.86 -2.90
N ALA A 166 0.44 2.81 -3.22
CA ALA A 166 1.54 2.60 -4.16
C ALA A 166 2.56 1.57 -3.64
N HIS A 167 2.79 1.51 -2.33
CA HIS A 167 3.61 0.49 -1.69
C HIS A 167 3.03 -0.92 -1.91
N GLU A 168 1.72 -1.11 -1.70
CA GLU A 168 1.05 -2.40 -1.94
C GLU A 168 1.08 -2.79 -3.44
N PHE A 169 0.95 -1.82 -4.32
CA PHE A 169 1.18 -2.04 -5.75
C PHE A 169 2.64 -2.42 -6.04
N GLY A 170 3.60 -1.90 -5.27
CA GLY A 170 5.01 -2.31 -5.31
C GLY A 170 5.17 -3.81 -5.09
N HIS A 171 4.48 -4.40 -4.12
CA HIS A 171 4.47 -5.85 -3.92
C HIS A 171 3.86 -6.61 -5.12
N SER A 172 2.83 -6.07 -5.75
CA SER A 172 2.32 -6.64 -7.00
C SER A 172 3.36 -6.60 -8.13
N ILE A 173 4.13 -5.53 -8.24
CA ILE A 173 5.23 -5.43 -9.21
C ILE A 173 6.33 -6.48 -8.90
N GLN A 174 6.69 -6.66 -7.64
CA GLN A 174 7.65 -7.68 -7.19
C GLN A 174 7.18 -9.10 -7.53
N ASP A 175 5.89 -9.38 -7.37
CA ASP A 175 5.31 -10.67 -7.73
C ASP A 175 5.39 -10.89 -9.25
N GLN A 176 5.02 -9.90 -10.05
CA GLN A 176 5.03 -9.98 -11.52
C GLN A 176 6.45 -10.09 -12.12
N THR A 177 7.44 -9.58 -11.41
CA THR A 177 8.86 -9.67 -11.78
C THR A 177 9.59 -10.86 -11.16
N GLY A 178 8.89 -11.71 -10.38
CA GLY A 178 9.45 -12.87 -9.72
C GLY A 178 10.35 -12.54 -8.52
N ILE A 179 10.41 -11.27 -8.10
CA ILE A 179 11.22 -10.83 -6.95
C ILE A 179 10.61 -11.36 -5.66
N LEU A 180 9.27 -11.32 -5.52
CA LEU A 180 8.59 -11.77 -4.31
C LEU A 180 8.86 -13.25 -4.01
N ALA A 181 9.13 -14.08 -5.01
CA ALA A 181 9.49 -15.48 -4.84
C ALA A 181 10.87 -15.69 -4.19
N LYS A 182 11.71 -14.65 -4.10
CA LYS A 182 13.01 -14.69 -3.43
C LYS A 182 12.92 -14.44 -1.92
N VAL A 183 11.77 -13.98 -1.44
CA VAL A 183 11.57 -13.64 -0.03
C VAL A 183 11.50 -14.91 0.82
N ASN A 184 12.36 -14.99 1.81
CA ASN A 184 12.30 -15.99 2.85
C ASN A 184 11.66 -15.36 4.10
N HIS A 185 10.45 -15.74 4.45
CA HIS A 185 9.71 -15.19 5.58
C HIS A 185 10.35 -15.41 6.96
N LYS A 186 11.42 -16.22 7.04
CA LYS A 186 12.22 -16.42 8.26
C LYS A 186 13.50 -15.58 8.29
N ASP A 187 13.79 -14.88 7.20
CA ASP A 187 14.99 -14.07 7.04
C ASP A 187 14.66 -12.61 7.38
N THR A 188 14.70 -12.31 8.68
CA THR A 188 14.41 -11.02 9.31
C THR A 188 15.67 -10.18 9.52
N GLY A 189 15.53 -9.00 10.08
CA GLY A 189 16.64 -8.10 10.41
C GLY A 189 17.00 -7.14 9.28
N PRO A 190 17.91 -6.18 9.54
CA PRO A 190 18.14 -5.01 8.68
C PRO A 190 18.55 -5.34 7.23
N SER A 191 19.13 -6.49 7.00
CA SER A 191 19.57 -6.95 5.67
C SER A 191 18.81 -8.21 5.21
N GLY A 192 17.80 -8.65 5.97
CA GLY A 192 16.97 -9.80 5.66
C GLY A 192 16.12 -9.61 4.40
N SER A 193 15.74 -10.72 3.77
CA SER A 193 14.98 -10.68 2.52
C SER A 193 13.61 -10.06 2.66
N LEU A 194 12.97 -10.15 3.84
CA LEU A 194 11.75 -9.42 4.15
C LEU A 194 11.97 -7.92 4.07
N VAL A 195 12.95 -7.39 4.82
CA VAL A 195 13.26 -5.95 4.82
C VAL A 195 13.65 -5.47 3.43
N ARG A 196 14.43 -6.25 2.67
CA ARG A 196 14.76 -5.91 1.27
C ARG A 196 13.53 -5.76 0.38
N SER A 197 12.55 -6.64 0.56
CA SER A 197 11.27 -6.60 -0.16
C SER A 197 10.49 -5.33 0.18
N GLU A 198 10.38 -5.00 1.46
CA GLU A 198 9.67 -3.82 1.94
C GLU A 198 10.30 -2.50 1.45
N LEU A 199 11.62 -2.38 1.60
CA LEU A 199 12.36 -1.19 1.14
C LEU A 199 12.28 -1.04 -0.39
N GLN A 200 12.22 -2.15 -1.13
CA GLN A 200 11.99 -2.09 -2.56
C GLN A 200 10.58 -1.62 -2.90
N ALA A 201 9.54 -2.06 -2.16
CA ALA A 201 8.18 -1.59 -2.35
C ALA A 201 8.05 -0.09 -2.06
N ASP A 202 8.72 0.43 -1.02
CA ASP A 202 8.83 1.86 -0.74
C ASP A 202 9.49 2.62 -1.92
N CYS A 203 10.57 2.08 -2.44
CA CYS A 203 11.26 2.68 -3.60
C CYS A 203 10.37 2.69 -4.84
N LEU A 204 9.67 1.60 -5.14
CA LEU A 204 8.73 1.52 -6.28
C LEU A 204 7.57 2.52 -6.12
N ALA A 205 7.09 2.73 -4.90
CA ALA A 205 6.12 3.79 -4.60
C ALA A 205 6.71 5.18 -4.91
N GLY A 206 7.97 5.42 -4.54
CA GLY A 206 8.71 6.64 -4.87
C GLY A 206 8.86 6.84 -6.38
N VAL A 207 9.18 5.79 -7.12
CA VAL A 207 9.27 5.81 -8.58
C VAL A 207 7.95 6.22 -9.23
N TRP A 208 6.83 5.63 -8.79
CA TRP A 208 5.52 6.05 -9.27
C TRP A 208 5.25 7.52 -8.91
N LEU A 209 5.50 7.93 -7.67
CA LEU A 209 5.27 9.29 -7.21
C LEU A 209 6.04 10.35 -8.02
N HIS A 210 7.29 10.05 -8.42
CA HIS A 210 8.08 10.88 -9.32
C HIS A 210 7.37 11.12 -10.67
N ASN A 211 6.71 10.08 -11.18
CA ASN A 211 6.13 10.07 -12.53
C ASN A 211 4.63 10.40 -12.55
N ALA A 212 3.94 10.32 -11.42
CA ALA A 212 2.48 10.43 -11.33
C ALA A 212 1.93 11.75 -11.91
N SER A 213 2.65 12.88 -11.71
CA SER A 213 2.28 14.17 -12.31
C SER A 213 2.64 14.31 -13.79
N LYS A 214 3.31 13.32 -14.38
CA LYS A 214 3.65 13.24 -15.80
C LYS A 214 2.80 12.22 -16.53
N THR A 215 2.25 11.24 -15.80
CA THR A 215 1.40 10.16 -16.33
C THR A 215 0.05 10.74 -16.73
N VAL A 216 -0.37 10.38 -17.95
CA VAL A 216 -1.60 10.88 -18.57
C VAL A 216 -2.72 9.84 -18.37
N ASP A 217 -3.89 10.32 -17.98
CA ASP A 217 -5.11 9.55 -18.00
C ASP A 217 -5.50 9.28 -19.46
N PRO A 218 -5.62 8.02 -19.88
CA PRO A 218 -5.92 7.67 -21.26
C PRO A 218 -7.33 8.09 -21.72
N GLU A 219 -8.27 8.24 -20.80
CA GLU A 219 -9.65 8.62 -21.10
C GLU A 219 -9.78 10.12 -21.39
N SER A 220 -9.23 10.97 -20.52
CA SER A 220 -9.34 12.44 -20.64
C SER A 220 -8.17 13.09 -21.39
N GLY A 221 -7.04 12.40 -21.52
CA GLY A 221 -5.80 12.97 -22.05
C GLY A 221 -5.13 13.98 -21.10
N LYS A 222 -5.59 14.08 -19.85
CA LYS A 222 -5.02 14.96 -18.82
C LYS A 222 -4.03 14.21 -17.95
N LYS A 223 -3.11 14.93 -17.32
CA LYS A 223 -2.23 14.34 -16.31
C LYS A 223 -3.03 13.96 -15.07
N PHE A 224 -2.74 12.80 -14.46
CA PHE A 224 -3.48 12.37 -13.26
C PHE A 224 -3.35 13.35 -12.10
N LEU A 225 -2.14 13.75 -11.79
CA LEU A 225 -1.85 14.49 -10.57
C LEU A 225 -1.20 15.86 -10.83
N VAL A 226 -1.53 16.80 -9.97
CA VAL A 226 -0.76 18.04 -9.82
C VAL A 226 0.56 17.70 -9.10
N PRO A 227 1.72 18.26 -9.55
CA PRO A 227 2.99 18.01 -8.87
C PRO A 227 2.90 18.31 -7.37
N PRO A 228 3.38 17.41 -6.49
CA PRO A 228 3.33 17.64 -5.05
C PRO A 228 4.26 18.80 -4.63
N THR A 229 3.84 19.57 -3.64
CA THR A 229 4.69 20.51 -2.95
C THR A 229 5.70 19.77 -2.06
N ARG A 230 6.70 20.47 -1.54
CA ARG A 230 7.68 19.90 -0.59
C ARG A 230 7.01 19.46 0.72
N GLU A 231 6.05 20.25 1.20
CA GLU A 231 5.28 19.96 2.40
C GLU A 231 4.44 18.71 2.22
N GLU A 232 3.80 18.54 1.06
CA GLU A 232 3.06 17.35 0.74
C GLU A 232 3.96 16.12 0.62
N LEU A 233 5.12 16.24 -0.06
CA LEU A 233 6.09 15.15 -0.14
C LEU A 233 6.56 14.72 1.25
N LYS A 234 6.76 15.67 2.16
CA LYS A 234 7.08 15.36 3.56
C LYS A 234 6.02 14.48 4.21
N THR A 235 4.74 14.64 3.89
CA THR A 235 3.67 13.79 4.48
C THR A 235 3.77 12.34 4.05
N ALA A 236 4.22 12.02 2.83
CA ALA A 236 4.48 10.64 2.41
C ALA A 236 5.72 10.07 3.13
N ILE A 237 6.76 10.89 3.31
CA ILE A 237 7.97 10.55 4.07
C ILE A 237 7.60 10.23 5.52
N ASP A 238 6.81 11.09 6.16
CA ASP A 238 6.36 10.89 7.55
C ASP A 238 5.51 9.62 7.68
N ALA A 239 4.68 9.29 6.65
CA ALA A 239 3.91 8.06 6.64
C ALA A 239 4.81 6.81 6.50
N ALA A 240 5.84 6.86 5.66
CA ALA A 240 6.83 5.79 5.54
C ALA A 240 7.57 5.56 6.86
N ALA A 241 7.99 6.64 7.53
CA ALA A 241 8.65 6.57 8.83
C ALA A 241 7.72 5.97 9.90
N ALA A 242 6.44 6.35 9.92
CA ALA A 242 5.48 5.92 10.93
C ALA A 242 5.18 4.40 10.90
N VAL A 243 5.46 3.74 9.81
CA VAL A 243 5.30 2.28 9.65
C VAL A 243 6.63 1.52 9.65
N GLY A 244 7.72 2.16 10.06
CA GLY A 244 9.00 1.50 10.34
C GLY A 244 8.94 0.67 11.64
N ASP A 245 9.65 -0.45 11.65
CA ASP A 245 9.63 -1.38 12.79
C ASP A 245 10.06 -0.69 14.10
N ASP A 246 11.09 0.14 14.06
CA ASP A 246 11.57 0.92 15.22
C ASP A 246 10.47 1.81 15.81
N HIS A 247 9.73 2.54 14.96
CA HIS A 247 8.63 3.39 15.40
C HIS A 247 7.43 2.58 15.93
N ILE A 248 7.13 1.44 15.30
CA ILE A 248 6.06 0.53 15.72
C ILE A 248 6.36 -0.02 17.13
N TYR A 249 7.61 -0.49 17.38
CA TYR A 249 8.03 -0.96 18.70
C TYR A 249 7.97 0.16 19.74
N GLU A 250 8.50 1.34 19.43
CA GLU A 250 8.46 2.50 20.33
C GLU A 250 7.02 2.91 20.69
N SER A 251 6.13 2.97 19.68
CA SER A 251 4.71 3.29 19.88
C SER A 251 3.98 2.27 20.76
N ALA A 252 4.48 1.04 20.84
CA ALA A 252 3.99 -0.01 21.73
C ALA A 252 4.66 0.00 23.11
N GLY A 253 5.58 0.93 23.37
CA GLY A 253 6.36 1.00 24.62
C GLY A 253 7.37 -0.14 24.75
N MET A 254 7.83 -0.72 23.62
CA MET A 254 8.76 -1.82 23.56
C MET A 254 10.11 -1.36 23.01
N GLU A 255 11.19 -2.01 23.47
CA GLU A 255 12.52 -1.79 22.88
C GLU A 255 12.62 -2.49 21.52
N ALA A 256 13.10 -1.78 20.51
CA ALA A 256 13.25 -2.31 19.16
C ALA A 256 14.44 -3.28 19.06
N ASN A 257 14.16 -4.52 18.68
CA ASN A 257 15.20 -5.49 18.33
C ASN A 257 15.37 -5.51 16.81
N GLN A 258 16.46 -4.94 16.31
CA GLN A 258 16.70 -4.84 14.86
C GLN A 258 16.74 -6.19 14.15
N GLU A 259 17.21 -7.25 14.80
CA GLU A 259 17.26 -8.61 14.21
C GLU A 259 15.84 -9.20 13.96
N SER A 260 14.82 -8.62 14.57
CA SER A 260 13.42 -9.03 14.35
C SER A 260 12.67 -8.13 13.35
N PHE A 261 13.35 -7.17 12.72
CA PHE A 261 12.71 -6.28 11.74
C PHE A 261 12.22 -7.06 10.52
N THR A 262 11.01 -6.74 10.12
CA THR A 262 10.35 -7.33 8.96
C THR A 262 10.05 -6.29 7.87
N HIS A 263 9.91 -5.01 8.26
CA HIS A 263 9.63 -3.89 7.34
C HIS A 263 10.82 -2.96 7.16
N GLY A 264 11.79 -2.99 8.07
CA GLY A 264 12.91 -2.07 8.10
C GLY A 264 12.66 -0.85 9.02
N SER A 265 13.75 -0.14 9.32
CA SER A 265 13.66 1.05 10.16
C SER A 265 12.99 2.22 9.43
N SER A 266 12.40 3.14 10.20
CA SER A 266 11.83 4.41 9.71
C SER A 266 12.79 5.16 8.79
N ALA A 267 14.08 5.21 9.16
CA ALA A 267 15.11 5.86 8.37
C ALA A 267 15.32 5.18 7.01
N LYS A 268 15.37 3.83 6.97
CA LYS A 268 15.59 3.07 5.74
C LYS A 268 14.37 3.13 4.82
N ARG A 269 13.18 3.03 5.35
CA ARG A 269 11.95 3.19 4.57
C ARG A 269 11.89 4.57 3.89
N THR A 270 12.20 5.63 4.65
CA THR A 270 12.30 7.00 4.10
C THR A 270 13.40 7.12 3.04
N GLU A 271 14.59 6.56 3.29
CA GLU A 271 15.71 6.58 2.36
C GLU A 271 15.33 5.96 1.01
N TRP A 272 14.72 4.77 1.03
CA TRP A 272 14.37 4.07 -0.20
C TRP A 272 13.17 4.69 -0.93
N LEU A 273 12.18 5.21 -0.21
CA LEU A 273 11.12 6.02 -0.81
C LEU A 273 11.70 7.21 -1.58
N MET A 274 12.60 7.94 -0.94
CA MET A 274 13.24 9.11 -1.57
C MET A 274 14.17 8.73 -2.72
N LYS A 275 14.90 7.63 -2.61
CA LYS A 275 15.73 7.09 -3.69
C LYS A 275 14.90 6.78 -4.95
N GLY A 276 13.73 6.17 -4.76
CA GLY A 276 12.76 5.94 -5.83
C GLY A 276 12.24 7.25 -6.43
N TYR A 277 11.85 8.19 -5.56
CA TYR A 277 11.34 9.49 -5.98
C TYR A 277 12.37 10.32 -6.76
N GLU A 278 13.61 10.38 -6.31
CA GLU A 278 14.68 11.13 -6.98
C GLU A 278 15.14 10.44 -8.27
N GLY A 279 15.25 9.12 -8.25
CA GLY A 279 15.68 8.31 -9.38
C GLY A 279 14.64 8.20 -10.49
N GLY A 280 13.37 8.07 -10.14
CA GLY A 280 12.22 7.97 -11.05
C GLY A 280 12.22 6.76 -11.98
N LYS A 281 13.04 5.74 -11.71
CA LYS A 281 13.23 4.55 -12.55
C LYS A 281 13.22 3.28 -11.72
N PHE A 282 12.70 2.20 -12.30
CA PHE A 282 12.63 0.88 -11.68
C PHE A 282 14.01 0.39 -11.18
N GLU A 283 15.06 0.60 -11.97
CA GLU A 283 16.42 0.17 -11.68
C GLU A 283 17.03 0.88 -10.44
N SER A 284 16.47 2.01 -10.01
CA SER A 284 16.87 2.70 -8.79
C SER A 284 16.53 1.87 -7.53
N CYS A 285 15.64 0.88 -7.66
CA CYS A 285 15.06 0.12 -6.56
C CYS A 285 15.73 -1.26 -6.34
N ASP A 286 16.98 -1.41 -6.70
CA ASP A 286 17.71 -2.67 -6.44
C ASP A 286 18.19 -2.74 -4.98
N THR A 287 17.31 -3.22 -4.10
CA THR A 287 17.64 -3.53 -2.70
C THR A 287 18.37 -4.85 -2.53
N TRP A 288 18.33 -5.71 -3.56
CA TRP A 288 18.86 -7.07 -3.50
C TRP A 288 20.36 -7.11 -3.70
N SER A 289 20.90 -6.22 -4.53
CA SER A 289 22.36 -6.06 -4.73
C SER A 289 23.00 -5.11 -3.72
N ALA A 290 22.21 -4.34 -2.95
CA ALA A 290 22.74 -3.45 -1.92
C ALA A 290 23.33 -4.25 -0.76
N PRO A 291 24.57 -3.96 -0.30
CA PRO A 291 25.19 -4.71 0.79
C PRO A 291 24.40 -4.61 2.11
N ALA A 292 23.89 -3.42 2.40
CA ALA A 292 23.00 -3.10 3.52
C ALA A 292 21.95 -2.09 3.01
N PRO A 293 20.79 -2.55 2.61
CA PRO A 293 19.76 -1.69 2.05
C PRO A 293 19.16 -0.72 3.08
#